data_7bedb1f777383c82c2f9becdbfadc070
#
_entry.id   7bedb1f777383c82c2f9becdbfadc070
#
_cell.length_a   1.000
_cell.length_b   1.000
_cell.length_c   1.000
_cell.angle_alpha   90.00
_cell.angle_beta   90.00
_cell.angle_gamma   90.00
#
_symmetry.space_group_name_H-M   'P 1'
#
loop_
_entity.id
_entity.type
_entity.pdbx_description
1 polymer ?
#
loop_
_entity_poly.entity_id
_entity_poly.type
_entity_poly.pdbx_seq_one_letter_code
_entity_poly.pdbx_strand_id
1 'polypeptide(L)'
;MSVQGRWRVVETPGYDMAVAGAYILFDQDGGEFAFDCLTGSIYGTCGGDAVEFEWDGNDEMEEASGHGWAELQDDGSLEGEICLENGDDIPFIARRSTTSSTAC
;
A
#
# COMPACT_ATOMS: atom_id res chain seq x y z
N MET A 1 4.58 -0.56 17.69
CA MET A 1 4.61 -1.16 16.35
C MET A 1 4.48 -0.07 15.32
N SER A 2 4.91 -0.33 14.13
CA SER A 2 4.88 0.67 13.08
C SER A 2 4.43 0.04 11.77
N VAL A 3 4.07 0.89 10.82
CA VAL A 3 3.66 0.40 9.50
C VAL A 3 4.84 0.03 8.62
N GLN A 4 6.07 0.23 9.08
CA GLN A 4 7.24 -0.15 8.28
C GLN A 4 7.25 -1.65 8.02
N GLY A 5 7.67 -2.01 6.81
CA GLY A 5 7.78 -3.39 6.41
C GLY A 5 6.97 -3.69 5.17
N ARG A 6 6.96 -4.97 4.81
CA ARG A 6 6.26 -5.42 3.61
C ARG A 6 4.91 -5.99 4.00
N TRP A 7 3.89 -5.55 3.28
CA TRP A 7 2.51 -5.97 3.53
C TRP A 7 1.95 -6.60 2.26
N ARG A 8 1.24 -7.68 2.41
CA ARG A 8 0.56 -8.33 1.29
C ARG A 8 -0.89 -7.86 1.29
N VAL A 9 -1.33 -7.32 0.17
CA VAL A 9 -2.71 -6.86 0.03
C VAL A 9 -3.60 -8.09 -0.12
N VAL A 10 -4.63 -8.16 0.69
CA VAL A 10 -5.55 -9.30 0.68
C VAL A 10 -6.92 -8.93 0.17
N GLU A 11 -7.25 -7.64 0.14
CA GLU A 11 -8.57 -7.23 -0.31
C GLU A 11 -8.53 -5.76 -0.74
N THR A 12 -9.33 -5.44 -1.77
CA THR A 12 -9.56 -4.05 -2.18
C THR A 12 -11.07 -3.85 -2.24
N PRO A 13 -11.70 -3.54 -1.09
CA PRO A 13 -13.17 -3.45 -1.02
C PRO A 13 -13.74 -2.48 -2.04
N GLY A 14 -14.77 -2.90 -2.75
CA GLY A 14 -15.41 -2.05 -3.73
C GLY A 14 -14.74 -2.01 -5.08
N TYR A 15 -13.60 -2.66 -5.23
CA TYR A 15 -12.88 -2.70 -6.51
C TYR A 15 -12.62 -4.13 -6.90
N ASP A 16 -12.78 -4.41 -8.18
CA ASP A 16 -12.56 -5.74 -8.73
C ASP A 16 -11.12 -5.82 -9.24
N MET A 17 -10.18 -5.82 -8.32
CA MET A 17 -8.76 -5.86 -8.66
C MET A 17 -8.16 -7.18 -8.22
N ALA A 18 -7.23 -7.67 -9.02
CA ALA A 18 -6.48 -8.87 -8.65
C ALA A 18 -5.56 -8.54 -7.48
N VAL A 19 -5.65 -9.30 -6.41
CA VAL A 19 -4.78 -9.08 -5.24
C VAL A 19 -3.66 -10.10 -5.16
N ALA A 20 -3.64 -11.09 -6.06
CA ALA A 20 -2.55 -12.07 -6.09
C ALA A 20 -1.25 -11.34 -6.42
N GLY A 21 -0.28 -11.38 -5.50
CA GLY A 21 0.97 -10.68 -5.70
C GLY A 21 0.93 -9.18 -5.38
N ALA A 22 -0.23 -8.64 -5.03
CA ALA A 22 -0.31 -7.23 -4.68
C ALA A 22 0.34 -7.00 -3.33
N TYR A 23 1.09 -5.91 -3.22
CA TYR A 23 1.79 -5.61 -1.98
C TYR A 23 1.97 -4.11 -1.80
N ILE A 24 2.28 -3.72 -0.58
CA ILE A 24 2.71 -2.37 -0.27
C ILE A 24 3.87 -2.49 0.72
N LEU A 25 4.91 -1.72 0.48
CA LEU A 25 6.12 -1.73 1.30
C LEU A 25 6.35 -0.33 1.82
N PHE A 26 6.53 -0.20 3.13
CA PHE A 26 6.90 1.06 3.75
C PHE A 26 8.30 0.94 4.33
N ASP A 27 9.15 1.87 3.95
CA ASP A 27 10.53 1.95 4.40
C ASP A 27 10.68 3.24 5.20
N GLN A 28 11.87 3.51 5.71
CA GLN A 28 12.12 4.71 6.53
C GLN A 28 11.81 5.99 5.77
N ASP A 29 12.14 6.03 4.49
CA ASP A 29 12.04 7.25 3.71
C ASP A 29 10.98 7.15 2.62
N GLY A 30 10.19 6.11 2.60
CA GLY A 30 9.19 5.95 1.55
C GLY A 30 8.82 4.50 1.38
N GLY A 31 8.79 4.04 0.13
CA GLY A 31 8.43 2.66 -0.16
C GLY A 31 7.93 2.50 -1.57
N GLU A 32 7.12 1.48 -1.76
CA GLU A 32 6.55 1.20 -3.08
C GLU A 32 5.33 0.31 -2.92
N PHE A 33 4.52 0.25 -3.98
CA PHE A 33 3.40 -0.67 -3.99
C PHE A 33 3.13 -1.16 -5.41
N ALA A 34 2.44 -2.30 -5.48
CA ALA A 34 1.98 -2.83 -6.75
C ALA A 34 0.63 -3.50 -6.52
N PHE A 35 -0.39 -3.02 -7.22
CA PHE A 35 -1.76 -3.50 -7.12
C PHE A 35 -2.23 -3.75 -8.55
N ASP A 36 -2.24 -5.00 -8.98
CA ASP A 36 -2.65 -5.33 -10.34
C ASP A 36 -1.80 -4.54 -11.33
N CYS A 37 -2.40 -3.63 -12.09
CA CYS A 37 -1.67 -2.82 -13.06
C CYS A 37 -1.16 -1.49 -12.49
N LEU A 38 -1.52 -1.18 -11.27
CA LEU A 38 -1.14 0.08 -10.64
C LEU A 38 0.11 -0.12 -9.80
N THR A 39 1.16 0.60 -10.14
CA THR A 39 2.41 0.55 -9.36
C THR A 39 2.84 1.97 -9.03
N GLY A 40 3.54 2.11 -7.92
CA GLY A 40 4.00 3.43 -7.53
C GLY A 40 5.13 3.39 -6.54
N SER A 41 5.83 4.52 -6.48
CA SER A 41 6.85 4.77 -5.48
C SER A 41 6.27 5.70 -4.44
N ILE A 42 6.47 5.39 -3.18
CA ILE A 42 5.92 6.12 -2.05
C ILE A 42 7.00 7.04 -1.48
N TYR A 43 6.62 8.24 -1.15
CA TYR A 43 7.54 9.19 -0.53
C TYR A 43 6.76 10.12 0.40
N GLY A 44 7.49 10.89 1.19
CA GLY A 44 6.86 11.84 2.10
C GLY A 44 6.08 11.17 3.22
N THR A 45 6.48 9.97 3.61
CA THR A 45 5.78 9.25 4.67
C THR A 45 5.94 9.94 6.01
N CYS A 46 4.89 9.89 6.81
CA CYS A 46 4.89 10.54 8.11
C CYS A 46 3.95 9.75 9.04
N GLY A 47 4.44 9.42 10.21
CA GLY A 47 3.63 8.72 11.20
C GLY A 47 4.27 7.44 11.67
N GLY A 48 3.62 6.77 12.60
CA GLY A 48 4.07 5.50 13.15
C GLY A 48 3.06 4.39 12.88
N ASP A 49 2.01 4.32 13.70
CA ASP A 49 0.94 3.34 13.51
C ASP A 49 -0.02 3.74 12.40
N ALA A 50 0.01 5.00 12.01
CA ALA A 50 -0.74 5.51 10.88
C ALA A 50 0.21 6.36 10.07
N VAL A 51 0.08 6.32 8.75
CA VAL A 51 0.99 7.03 7.87
C VAL A 51 0.20 7.70 6.77
N GLU A 52 0.64 8.91 6.40
CA GLU A 52 0.17 9.60 5.21
C GLU A 52 1.35 9.71 4.28
N PHE A 53 1.10 9.61 2.98
CA PHE A 53 2.20 9.60 2.02
C PHE A 53 1.74 10.14 0.68
N GLU A 54 2.71 10.45 -0.15
CA GLU A 54 2.49 10.77 -1.56
C GLU A 54 3.14 9.68 -2.39
N TRP A 55 2.67 9.54 -3.61
CA TRP A 55 3.22 8.52 -4.49
C TRP A 55 3.13 8.97 -5.94
N ASP A 56 3.98 8.38 -6.77
CA ASP A 56 3.84 8.48 -8.22
C ASP A 56 4.26 7.16 -8.84
N GLY A 57 3.73 6.91 -10.02
CA GLY A 57 4.00 5.66 -10.71
C GLY A 57 3.21 5.57 -11.99
N ASN A 58 2.67 4.38 -12.25
CA ASN A 58 1.97 4.09 -13.50
C ASN A 58 0.74 3.27 -13.26
N ASP A 59 -0.29 3.53 -14.07
CA ASP A 59 -1.51 2.76 -14.10
C ASP A 59 -1.71 2.29 -15.53
N GLU A 60 -1.38 1.03 -15.80
CA GLU A 60 -1.50 0.43 -17.13
C GLU A 60 -0.79 1.26 -18.19
N MET A 61 0.48 1.59 -17.94
CA MET A 61 1.31 2.32 -18.90
C MET A 61 1.01 3.82 -18.98
N GLU A 62 0.09 4.32 -18.17
CA GLU A 62 -0.16 5.75 -18.05
C GLU A 62 0.43 6.25 -16.74
N GLU A 63 0.98 7.45 -16.76
CA GLU A 63 1.50 8.04 -15.55
C GLU A 63 0.36 8.31 -14.59
N ALA A 64 0.60 8.01 -13.33
CA ALA A 64 -0.36 8.24 -12.28
C ALA A 64 0.36 8.75 -11.04
N SER A 65 -0.35 9.49 -10.22
CA SER A 65 0.20 9.98 -8.98
C SER A 65 -0.94 10.34 -8.05
N GLY A 66 -0.58 10.65 -6.82
CA GLY A 66 -1.57 11.02 -5.83
C GLY A 66 -1.01 10.95 -4.44
N HIS A 67 -1.88 10.59 -3.51
CA HIS A 67 -1.49 10.47 -2.12
C HIS A 67 -2.19 9.24 -1.56
N GLY A 68 -1.99 8.99 -0.27
CA GLY A 68 -2.63 7.87 0.36
C GLY A 68 -2.42 7.89 1.85
N TRP A 69 -3.02 6.92 2.50
CA TRP A 69 -2.84 6.76 3.94
C TRP A 69 -2.97 5.28 4.27
N ALA A 70 -2.44 4.91 5.43
CA ALA A 70 -2.58 3.56 5.93
C ALA A 70 -2.53 3.60 7.45
N GLU A 71 -3.26 2.69 8.08
CA GLU A 71 -3.37 2.66 9.52
C GLU A 71 -3.31 1.23 10.01
N LEU A 72 -2.49 1.00 11.02
CA LEU A 72 -2.34 -0.31 11.64
C LEU A 72 -3.55 -0.57 12.53
N GLN A 73 -4.20 -1.71 12.34
CA GLN A 73 -5.39 -2.08 13.09
C GLN A 73 -5.03 -2.95 14.29
N ASP A 74 -5.97 -3.10 15.21
CA ASP A 74 -5.76 -3.88 16.43
C ASP A 74 -5.50 -5.34 16.16
N ASP A 75 -6.00 -5.85 15.05
CA ASP A 75 -5.80 -7.26 14.70
C ASP A 75 -4.51 -7.51 13.93
N GLY A 76 -3.69 -6.48 13.76
CA GLY A 76 -2.43 -6.60 13.05
C GLY A 76 -2.53 -6.39 11.56
N SER A 77 -3.72 -6.11 11.04
CA SER A 77 -3.86 -5.80 9.62
C SER A 77 -3.56 -4.33 9.38
N LEU A 78 -3.36 -3.99 8.12
CA LEU A 78 -3.15 -2.61 7.69
C LEU A 78 -4.30 -2.24 6.77
N GLU A 79 -4.97 -1.14 7.06
CA GLU A 79 -6.04 -0.62 6.20
C GLU A 79 -5.67 0.76 5.72
N GLY A 80 -6.02 1.05 4.49
CA GLY A 80 -5.73 2.36 3.96
C GLY A 80 -6.37 2.57 2.61
N GLU A 81 -5.94 3.63 1.94
CA GLU A 81 -6.43 3.97 0.61
C GLU A 81 -5.28 4.52 -0.22
N ILE A 82 -5.32 4.20 -1.50
CA ILE A 82 -4.46 4.83 -2.49
C ILE A 82 -5.35 5.79 -3.25
N CYS A 83 -5.08 7.07 -3.12
CA CYS A 83 -5.92 8.12 -3.72
C CYS A 83 -5.21 8.64 -4.97
N LEU A 84 -5.88 8.54 -6.10
CA LEU A 84 -5.33 8.99 -7.37
C LEU A 84 -5.76 10.43 -7.64
N GLU A 85 -4.92 11.16 -8.35
CA GLU A 85 -5.22 12.56 -8.66
C GLU A 85 -6.47 12.73 -9.51
N ASN A 86 -6.84 11.69 -10.24
CA ASN A 86 -8.06 11.76 -11.05
C ASN A 86 -9.33 11.62 -10.21
N GLY A 87 -9.21 11.43 -8.91
CA GLY A 87 -10.36 11.37 -8.03
C GLY A 87 -10.74 9.98 -7.55
N ASP A 88 -10.09 8.95 -8.05
CA ASP A 88 -10.37 7.59 -7.60
C ASP A 88 -9.64 7.30 -6.28
N ASP A 89 -10.34 6.67 -5.36
CA ASP A 89 -9.76 6.25 -4.09
C ASP A 89 -9.93 4.74 -3.99
N ILE A 90 -8.81 4.04 -3.87
CA ILE A 90 -8.81 2.58 -3.83
C ILE A 90 -8.50 2.13 -2.41
N PRO A 91 -9.51 1.71 -1.65
CA PRO A 91 -9.25 1.19 -0.31
C PRO A 91 -8.60 -0.19 -0.40
N PHE A 92 -7.77 -0.49 0.58
CA PHE A 92 -7.13 -1.80 0.63
C PHE A 92 -7.02 -2.28 2.07
N ILE A 93 -6.97 -3.60 2.19
CA ILE A 93 -6.67 -4.26 3.46
C ILE A 93 -5.48 -5.17 3.19
N ALA A 94 -4.47 -5.09 4.04
CA ALA A 94 -3.26 -5.85 3.87
C ALA A 94 -2.87 -6.53 5.17
N ARG A 95 -2.06 -7.57 5.05
CA ARG A 95 -1.53 -8.29 6.19
C ARG A 95 -0.03 -8.34 6.10
N ARG A 96 0.63 -8.35 7.23
CA ARG A 96 2.09 -8.39 7.27
C ARG A 96 2.57 -9.63 6.54
N SER A 97 3.54 -9.43 5.65
CA SER A 97 4.12 -10.55 4.93
C SER A 97 5.04 -11.32 5.87
N THR A 98 4.83 -12.62 5.94
CA THR A 98 5.62 -13.47 6.82
C THR A 98 6.47 -14.46 6.04
N THR A 99 6.60 -14.25 4.75
CA THR A 99 7.33 -15.20 3.92
C THR A 99 8.79 -15.33 4.30
N SER A 100 9.33 -14.34 4.91
CA SER A 100 10.71 -14.37 5.30
C SER A 100 10.98 -15.37 6.41
N SER A 101 10.04 -15.86 6.95
CA SER A 101 10.30 -16.78 8.01
C SER A 101 10.72 -18.12 7.45
N THR A 102 10.89 -17.93 7.19
CA THR A 102 11.28 -18.71 6.91
C THR A 102 12.01 -19.16 7.22
N ALA A 103 11.89 -18.99 7.50
CA ALA A 103 12.34 -19.16 7.59
C ALA A 103 12.86 -19.36 7.88
N CYS A 104 12.92 -19.37 8.04
CA CYS A 104 13.50 -19.44 8.03
C CYS A 104 13.81 -19.54 8.24
#